data_d9d2b8db39b8fa35618cfd24687d3460
#
_entry.id   d9d2b8db39b8fa35618cfd24687d3460
#
_cell.length_a   1.000
_cell.length_b   1.000
_cell.length_c   1.000
_cell.angle_alpha   90.00
_cell.angle_beta   90.00
_cell.angle_gamma   90.00
#
_symmetry.space_group_name_H-M   'P 1'
#
loop_
_entity.id
_entity.type
_entity.pdbx_description
1 polymer ?
#
loop_
_entity_poly.entity_id
_entity_poly.type
_entity_poly.pdbx_seq_one_letter_code
_entity_poly.pdbx_strand_id
1 'polypeptide(L)'
;MQPAEEQSTGKRDLGAAIEAVAGAFASGRVGPGERAELRRMRPSALPPTAFWHILARLVEHHHPAPASEEGRTAWEKQWATVLAGMAVLDHAPERSPGLALAEAGFHELRLRRLLRASGDRLGDELLGVATCVIIYRQGVMLCSRPGWRCRN
;
A
#
# COMPACT_ATOMS: atom_id res chain seq x y z
N MET A 1 15.70 -1.12 38.97
CA MET A 1 14.33 -1.29 38.55
C MET A 1 14.06 -0.28 37.46
N GLN A 2 14.36 -0.66 36.22
CA GLN A 2 13.95 0.04 35.00
C GLN A 2 13.45 -1.04 34.04
N PRO A 3 12.23 -1.01 33.59
CA PRO A 3 11.96 -1.20 32.18
C PRO A 3 10.64 -0.50 31.78
N ALA A 4 10.70 0.63 31.16
CA ALA A 4 9.48 1.23 30.56
C ALA A 4 9.76 2.08 29.29
N GLU A 5 10.97 2.13 28.76
CA GLU A 5 11.28 3.04 27.65
C GLU A 5 11.39 2.38 26.27
N GLU A 6 11.43 1.06 26.16
CA GLU A 6 11.67 0.39 24.87
C GLU A 6 10.45 0.21 23.94
N GLN A 7 9.24 0.45 24.40
CA GLN A 7 8.04 0.20 23.57
C GLN A 7 7.51 1.41 22.80
N SER A 8 8.10 2.60 22.97
CA SER A 8 7.60 3.84 22.36
C SER A 8 8.24 4.19 21.00
N THR A 9 9.35 3.58 20.65
CA THR A 9 10.16 3.94 19.47
C THR A 9 9.53 3.45 18.15
N GLY A 10 8.99 2.23 18.12
CA GLY A 10 8.48 1.63 16.88
C GLY A 10 7.25 2.30 16.29
N LYS A 11 6.46 3.03 17.09
CA LYS A 11 5.20 3.65 16.62
C LYS A 11 5.41 5.05 16.04
N ARG A 12 6.52 5.71 16.35
CA ARG A 12 6.85 7.05 15.83
C ARG A 12 7.49 6.99 14.44
N ASP A 13 8.15 5.89 14.12
CA ASP A 13 8.94 5.74 12.90
C ASP A 13 8.12 5.34 11.67
N LEU A 14 6.92 4.79 11.83
CA LEU A 14 6.07 4.40 10.70
C LEU A 14 5.64 5.59 9.84
N GLY A 15 5.29 6.72 10.45
CA GLY A 15 4.95 7.96 9.74
C GLY A 15 6.13 8.46 8.92
N ALA A 16 7.31 8.53 9.53
CA ALA A 16 8.55 8.94 8.86
C ALA A 16 8.91 7.99 7.70
N ALA A 17 8.73 6.67 7.86
CA ALA A 17 8.95 5.71 6.80
C ALA A 17 7.98 5.93 5.61
N ILE A 18 6.70 6.16 5.89
CA ILE A 18 5.68 6.44 4.87
C ILE A 18 6.02 7.73 4.11
N GLU A 19 6.38 8.80 4.82
CA GLU A 19 6.77 10.07 4.22
C GLU A 19 8.05 9.97 3.37
N ALA A 20 9.05 9.22 3.84
CA ALA A 20 10.29 8.97 3.10
C ALA A 20 10.01 8.25 1.78
N VAL A 21 9.15 7.23 1.81
CA VAL A 21 8.73 6.49 0.61
C VAL A 21 7.92 7.40 -0.31
N ALA A 22 6.91 8.10 0.20
CA ALA A 22 6.07 9.02 -0.59
C ALA A 22 6.91 10.11 -1.27
N GLY A 23 7.85 10.71 -0.53
CA GLY A 23 8.80 11.69 -1.06
C GLY A 23 9.71 11.12 -2.14
N ALA A 24 10.11 9.84 -2.03
CA ALA A 24 10.91 9.18 -3.06
C ALA A 24 10.11 8.92 -4.35
N PHE A 25 8.82 8.58 -4.24
CA PHE A 25 7.93 8.45 -5.40
C PHE A 25 7.67 9.81 -6.06
N ALA A 26 7.39 10.85 -5.28
CA ALA A 26 7.11 12.20 -5.77
C ALA A 26 8.32 12.85 -6.45
N SER A 27 9.52 12.65 -5.90
CA SER A 27 10.77 13.22 -6.45
C SER A 27 11.37 12.42 -7.61
N GLY A 28 10.79 11.29 -7.99
CA GLY A 28 11.32 10.41 -9.05
C GLY A 28 12.56 9.58 -8.63
N ARG A 29 12.91 9.56 -7.34
CA ARG A 29 13.98 8.68 -6.81
C ARG A 29 13.64 7.19 -6.92
N VAL A 30 12.35 6.86 -6.96
CA VAL A 30 11.85 5.56 -7.41
C VAL A 30 11.66 5.66 -8.92
N GLY A 31 12.51 4.97 -9.66
CA GLY A 31 12.53 5.02 -11.12
C GLY A 31 11.27 4.41 -11.76
N PRO A 32 10.99 4.74 -13.04
CA PRO A 32 9.81 4.22 -13.73
C PRO A 32 9.80 2.69 -13.83
N GLY A 33 10.97 2.05 -13.96
CA GLY A 33 11.10 0.59 -13.95
C GLY A 33 10.72 -0.02 -12.61
N GLU A 34 11.28 0.49 -11.51
CA GLU A 34 10.96 0.06 -10.15
C GLU A 34 9.46 0.25 -9.85
N ARG A 35 8.91 1.41 -10.23
CA ARG A 35 7.48 1.70 -10.09
C ARG A 35 6.61 0.72 -10.90
N ALA A 36 7.04 0.34 -12.10
CA ALA A 36 6.32 -0.64 -12.92
C ALA A 36 6.37 -2.06 -12.32
N GLU A 37 7.48 -2.46 -11.70
CA GLU A 37 7.58 -3.73 -10.97
C GLU A 37 6.64 -3.75 -9.77
N LEU A 38 6.66 -2.70 -8.95
CA LEU A 38 5.79 -2.58 -7.78
C LEU A 38 4.30 -2.58 -8.14
N ARG A 39 3.90 -1.94 -9.25
CA ARG A 39 2.50 -1.97 -9.74
C ARG A 39 2.00 -3.36 -10.08
N ARG A 40 2.90 -4.25 -10.50
CA ARG A 40 2.58 -5.64 -10.84
C ARG A 40 2.69 -6.58 -9.66
N MET A 41 3.29 -6.12 -8.57
CA MET A 41 3.47 -6.91 -7.35
C MET A 41 2.12 -7.27 -6.72
N ARG A 42 2.03 -8.51 -6.24
CA ARG A 42 0.92 -8.97 -5.40
C ARG A 42 1.47 -9.28 -4.02
N PRO A 43 0.82 -8.84 -2.93
CA PRO A 43 1.30 -9.08 -1.57
C PRO A 43 1.45 -10.56 -1.21
N SER A 44 0.70 -11.44 -1.90
CA SER A 44 0.76 -12.90 -1.73
C SER A 44 1.83 -13.58 -2.58
N ALA A 45 2.49 -12.86 -3.49
CA ALA A 45 3.54 -13.40 -4.35
C ALA A 45 4.94 -13.02 -3.84
N LEU A 46 5.96 -13.69 -4.38
CA LEU A 46 7.36 -13.33 -4.10
C LEU A 46 7.61 -11.88 -4.56
N PRO A 47 8.09 -11.00 -3.65
CA PRO A 47 8.34 -9.61 -3.99
C PRO A 47 9.46 -9.45 -5.05
N PRO A 48 9.33 -8.50 -5.97
CA PRO A 48 10.36 -8.20 -6.97
C PRO A 48 11.58 -7.53 -6.34
N THR A 49 12.69 -7.46 -7.09
CA THR A 49 13.94 -6.83 -6.63
C THR A 49 13.74 -5.37 -6.21
N ALA A 50 12.93 -4.62 -6.94
CA ALA A 50 12.59 -3.23 -6.61
C ALA A 50 11.99 -3.07 -5.19
N PHE A 51 11.19 -4.03 -4.74
CA PHE A 51 10.64 -4.03 -3.38
C PHE A 51 11.77 -4.04 -2.33
N TRP A 52 12.71 -4.97 -2.46
CA TRP A 52 13.81 -5.13 -1.49
C TRP A 52 14.74 -3.93 -1.48
N HIS A 53 15.03 -3.35 -2.65
CA HIS A 53 15.84 -2.14 -2.74
C HIS A 53 15.20 -0.95 -2.02
N ILE A 54 13.90 -0.75 -2.20
CA ILE A 54 13.18 0.35 -1.56
C ILE A 54 13.06 0.11 -0.07
N LEU A 55 12.77 -1.13 0.33
CA LEU A 55 12.65 -1.52 1.73
C LEU A 55 13.95 -1.21 2.50
N ALA A 56 15.10 -1.71 2.00
CA ALA A 56 16.39 -1.48 2.63
C ALA A 56 16.80 0.00 2.64
N ARG A 57 16.54 0.72 1.55
CA ARG A 57 17.01 2.10 1.39
C ARG A 57 16.17 3.13 2.13
N LEU A 58 14.84 2.93 2.23
CA LEU A 58 13.92 3.95 2.70
C LEU A 58 13.13 3.55 3.95
N VAL A 59 12.88 2.25 4.13
CA VAL A 59 11.98 1.77 5.19
C VAL A 59 12.75 1.33 6.42
N GLU A 60 13.72 0.46 6.28
CA GLU A 60 14.44 -0.15 7.41
C GLU A 60 15.11 0.86 8.34
N HIS A 61 15.52 2.01 7.80
CA HIS A 61 16.10 3.10 8.59
C HIS A 61 15.11 3.73 9.56
N HIS A 62 13.84 3.86 9.16
CA HIS A 62 12.79 4.52 9.95
C HIS A 62 11.88 3.52 10.67
N HIS A 63 11.69 2.34 10.10
CA HIS A 63 10.80 1.31 10.59
C HIS A 63 11.46 -0.07 10.42
N PRO A 64 12.39 -0.45 11.31
CA PRO A 64 13.15 -1.68 11.20
C PRO A 64 12.26 -2.92 11.28
N ALA A 65 12.69 -3.98 10.61
CA ALA A 65 12.00 -5.26 10.64
C ALA A 65 12.04 -5.87 12.05
N PRO A 66 10.96 -6.52 12.50
CA PRO A 66 10.96 -7.27 13.75
C PRO A 66 12.01 -8.39 13.77
N ALA A 67 12.52 -8.70 14.95
CA ALA A 67 13.52 -9.75 15.12
C ALA A 67 12.98 -11.16 14.91
N SER A 68 11.68 -11.39 15.18
CA SER A 68 11.04 -12.69 14.99
C SER A 68 10.75 -12.94 13.50
N GLU A 69 10.91 -14.16 13.04
CA GLU A 69 10.65 -14.56 11.65
C GLU A 69 9.18 -14.33 11.25
N GLU A 70 8.25 -14.69 12.12
CA GLU A 70 6.82 -14.46 11.91
C GLU A 70 6.49 -12.96 11.81
N GLY A 71 7.02 -12.16 12.72
CA GLY A 71 6.86 -10.70 12.70
C GLY A 71 7.45 -10.08 11.44
N ARG A 72 8.63 -10.55 11.00
CA ARG A 72 9.27 -10.11 9.76
C ARG A 72 8.42 -10.42 8.55
N THR A 73 7.91 -11.64 8.42
CA THR A 73 7.03 -12.04 7.32
C THR A 73 5.76 -11.17 7.27
N ALA A 74 5.13 -10.92 8.41
CA ALA A 74 3.96 -10.04 8.49
C ALA A 74 4.30 -8.59 8.09
N TRP A 75 5.44 -8.07 8.55
CA TRP A 75 5.95 -6.74 8.24
C TRP A 75 6.25 -6.59 6.74
N GLU A 76 6.89 -7.59 6.11
CA GLU A 76 7.18 -7.60 4.68
C GLU A 76 5.89 -7.59 3.84
N LYS A 77 4.88 -8.37 4.21
CA LYS A 77 3.56 -8.36 3.55
C LYS A 77 2.83 -7.02 3.67
N GLN A 78 2.91 -6.39 4.84
CA GLN A 78 2.33 -5.06 5.04
C GLN A 78 3.00 -4.03 4.14
N TRP A 79 4.34 -4.01 4.10
CA TRP A 79 5.08 -3.11 3.22
C TRP A 79 4.90 -3.41 1.74
N ALA A 80 4.74 -4.68 1.36
CA ALA A 80 4.37 -5.04 0.00
C ALA A 80 3.05 -4.40 -0.43
N THR A 81 2.05 -4.41 0.45
CA THR A 81 0.75 -3.75 0.20
C THR A 81 0.91 -2.24 0.08
N VAL A 82 1.67 -1.60 1.00
CA VAL A 82 1.89 -0.15 1.00
C VAL A 82 2.64 0.29 -0.26
N LEU A 83 3.76 -0.36 -0.59
CA LEU A 83 4.58 0.01 -1.75
C LEU A 83 3.86 -0.21 -3.07
N ALA A 84 3.10 -1.32 -3.21
CA ALA A 84 2.26 -1.54 -4.38
C ALA A 84 1.17 -0.47 -4.50
N GLY A 85 0.53 -0.09 -3.39
CA GLY A 85 -0.46 0.98 -3.34
C GLY A 85 0.13 2.33 -3.75
N MET A 86 1.30 2.71 -3.21
CA MET A 86 1.99 3.97 -3.55
C MET A 86 2.52 3.99 -5.00
N ALA A 87 2.85 2.84 -5.58
CA ALA A 87 3.22 2.77 -6.99
C ALA A 87 2.04 3.07 -7.92
N VAL A 88 0.82 2.86 -7.42
CA VAL A 88 -0.44 3.04 -8.15
C VAL A 88 -1.08 4.39 -7.85
N LEU A 89 -1.10 4.83 -6.58
CA LEU A 89 -1.73 6.06 -6.09
C LEU A 89 -0.69 7.09 -5.70
N ASP A 90 -1.00 8.36 -5.92
CA ASP A 90 -0.22 9.45 -5.34
C ASP A 90 -0.60 9.62 -3.86
N HIS A 91 0.40 9.89 -3.02
CA HIS A 91 0.18 10.13 -1.60
C HIS A 91 -0.43 11.52 -1.40
N ALA A 92 -1.58 11.58 -0.72
CA ALA A 92 -2.32 12.81 -0.42
C ALA A 92 -2.77 12.77 1.06
N PRO A 93 -1.89 13.11 2.01
CA PRO A 93 -2.16 12.94 3.44
C PRO A 93 -3.31 13.82 3.94
N GLU A 94 -3.57 14.93 3.27
CA GLU A 94 -4.67 15.86 3.59
C GLU A 94 -6.04 15.34 3.18
N ARG A 95 -6.11 14.25 2.41
CA ARG A 95 -7.36 13.73 1.86
C ARG A 95 -7.85 12.52 2.63
N SER A 96 -9.06 12.60 3.16
CA SER A 96 -9.71 11.47 3.82
C SER A 96 -9.91 10.30 2.85
N PRO A 97 -9.50 9.05 3.20
CA PRO A 97 -9.73 7.88 2.38
C PRO A 97 -11.22 7.66 2.04
N GLY A 98 -12.12 7.92 2.99
CA GLY A 98 -13.56 7.82 2.76
C GLY A 98 -14.07 8.77 1.70
N LEU A 99 -13.59 10.03 1.71
CA LEU A 99 -13.94 11.01 0.69
C LEU A 99 -13.41 10.58 -0.68
N ALA A 100 -12.16 10.13 -0.75
CA ALA A 100 -11.57 9.67 -2.01
C ALA A 100 -12.34 8.48 -2.62
N LEU A 101 -12.79 7.55 -1.79
CA LEU A 101 -13.62 6.41 -2.22
C LEU A 101 -15.02 6.85 -2.67
N ALA A 102 -15.64 7.79 -1.95
CA ALA A 102 -16.96 8.31 -2.33
C ALA A 102 -16.92 9.03 -3.67
N GLU A 103 -15.93 9.90 -3.89
CA GLU A 103 -15.72 10.61 -5.16
C GLU A 103 -15.39 9.66 -6.33
N ALA A 104 -14.72 8.54 -6.05
CA ALA A 104 -14.47 7.48 -7.01
C ALA A 104 -15.70 6.59 -7.30
N GLY A 105 -16.87 6.91 -6.74
CA GLY A 105 -18.09 6.12 -6.92
C GLY A 105 -17.97 4.69 -6.34
N PHE A 106 -17.20 4.53 -5.27
CA PHE A 106 -16.96 3.21 -4.69
C PHE A 106 -18.22 2.67 -4.01
N HIS A 107 -18.74 1.57 -4.54
CA HIS A 107 -20.03 1.03 -4.11
C HIS A 107 -19.99 0.46 -2.69
N GLU A 108 -21.04 0.68 -1.90
CA GLU A 108 -21.15 0.25 -0.50
C GLU A 108 -20.84 -1.22 -0.26
N LEU A 109 -21.32 -2.11 -1.13
CA LEU A 109 -21.05 -3.55 -1.00
C LEU A 109 -19.56 -3.89 -1.11
N ARG A 110 -18.81 -3.15 -1.92
CA ARG A 110 -17.35 -3.31 -2.03
C ARG A 110 -16.65 -2.80 -0.78
N LEU A 111 -17.11 -1.67 -0.22
CA LEU A 111 -16.60 -1.14 1.02
C LEU A 111 -16.84 -2.12 2.19
N ARG A 112 -18.03 -2.69 2.29
CA ARG A 112 -18.34 -3.72 3.29
C ARG A 112 -17.45 -4.96 3.15
N ARG A 113 -17.13 -5.36 1.92
CA ARG A 113 -16.24 -6.48 1.65
C ARG A 113 -14.80 -6.17 2.05
N LEU A 114 -14.31 -4.97 1.76
CA LEU A 114 -13.01 -4.48 2.22
C LEU A 114 -12.92 -4.46 3.73
N LEU A 115 -13.92 -3.93 4.42
CA LEU A 115 -13.96 -3.84 5.89
C LEU A 115 -14.05 -5.21 6.59
N ARG A 116 -14.47 -6.26 5.88
CA ARG A 116 -14.50 -7.64 6.39
C ARG A 116 -13.26 -8.45 6.00
N ALA A 117 -12.42 -7.92 5.12
CA ALA A 117 -11.20 -8.59 4.71
C ALA A 117 -10.15 -8.52 5.82
N SER A 118 -9.39 -9.58 6.00
CA SER A 118 -8.30 -9.69 6.98
C SER A 118 -7.14 -10.51 6.39
N GLY A 119 -5.96 -10.39 7.00
CA GLY A 119 -4.76 -11.11 6.56
C GLY A 119 -4.39 -10.80 5.10
N ASP A 120 -3.95 -11.80 4.36
CA ASP A 120 -3.49 -11.68 2.96
C ASP A 120 -4.59 -11.14 2.03
N ARG A 121 -5.85 -11.47 2.33
CA ARG A 121 -7.00 -11.00 1.56
C ARG A 121 -7.22 -9.49 1.66
N LEU A 122 -6.88 -8.87 2.78
CA LEU A 122 -6.98 -7.42 2.96
C LEU A 122 -6.04 -6.69 1.99
N GLY A 123 -4.81 -7.17 1.82
CA GLY A 123 -3.84 -6.60 0.89
C GLY A 123 -4.34 -6.62 -0.56
N ASP A 124 -4.87 -7.75 -1.01
CA ASP A 124 -5.40 -7.91 -2.37
C ASP A 124 -6.65 -7.03 -2.61
N GLU A 125 -7.56 -6.92 -1.63
CA GLU A 125 -8.74 -6.06 -1.71
C GLU A 125 -8.34 -4.57 -1.74
N LEU A 126 -7.37 -4.14 -0.93
CA LEU A 126 -6.84 -2.77 -0.94
C LEU A 126 -6.24 -2.38 -2.29
N LEU A 127 -5.44 -3.26 -2.89
CA LEU A 127 -4.88 -3.01 -4.23
C LEU A 127 -5.94 -2.99 -5.31
N GLY A 128 -6.98 -3.83 -5.18
CA GLY A 128 -8.15 -3.79 -6.05
C GLY A 128 -8.87 -2.44 -5.98
N VAL A 129 -9.04 -1.89 -4.78
CA VAL A 129 -9.61 -0.56 -4.54
C VAL A 129 -8.74 0.54 -5.18
N ALA A 130 -7.43 0.52 -4.93
CA ALA A 130 -6.49 1.48 -5.48
C ALA A 130 -6.57 1.52 -7.02
N THR A 131 -6.62 0.34 -7.65
CA THR A 131 -6.77 0.22 -9.11
C THR A 131 -8.08 0.82 -9.61
N CYS A 132 -9.21 0.60 -8.91
CA CYS A 132 -10.50 1.18 -9.27
C CYS A 132 -10.49 2.72 -9.21
N VAL A 133 -9.87 3.30 -8.17
CA VAL A 133 -9.77 4.75 -8.00
C VAL A 133 -9.02 5.40 -9.17
N ILE A 134 -7.96 4.78 -9.66
CA ILE A 134 -7.19 5.28 -10.81
C ILE A 134 -7.99 5.23 -12.10
N ILE A 135 -8.62 4.10 -12.39
CA ILE A 135 -9.42 3.92 -13.60
C ILE A 135 -10.51 5.00 -13.67
N TYR A 136 -11.14 5.30 -12.55
CA TYR A 136 -12.15 6.35 -12.47
C TYR A 136 -11.57 7.76 -12.71
N ARG A 137 -10.41 8.08 -12.12
CA ARG A 137 -9.73 9.39 -12.29
C ARG A 137 -9.29 9.65 -13.72
N GLN A 138 -8.91 8.62 -14.46
CA GLN A 138 -8.43 8.75 -15.84
C GLN A 138 -9.56 8.77 -16.88
N GLY A 139 -10.83 8.70 -16.45
CA GLY A 139 -11.98 8.67 -17.37
C GLY A 139 -12.02 7.45 -18.29
N VAL A 140 -11.16 6.47 -18.05
CA VAL A 140 -11.09 5.25 -18.84
C VAL A 140 -12.12 4.25 -18.31
N MET A 141 -13.30 4.25 -18.87
CA MET A 141 -14.30 3.18 -18.69
C MET A 141 -13.79 1.89 -19.33
N LEU A 142 -12.83 1.23 -18.72
CA LEU A 142 -12.45 -0.14 -19.07
C LEU A 142 -13.00 -1.11 -18.03
N CYS A 143 -14.32 -1.30 -18.02
CA CYS A 143 -14.97 -2.46 -17.46
C CYS A 143 -14.70 -3.69 -18.33
N SER A 144 -13.46 -4.19 -18.37
CA SER A 144 -13.08 -5.36 -19.18
C SER A 144 -12.39 -6.43 -18.35
N ARG A 145 -12.92 -6.75 -17.16
CA ARG A 145 -12.58 -8.02 -16.50
C ARG A 145 -13.86 -8.83 -16.30
N PRO A 146 -13.91 -10.12 -16.72
CA PRO A 146 -15.06 -10.97 -16.48
C PRO A 146 -15.30 -11.10 -14.97
N GLY A 147 -16.47 -10.70 -14.51
CA GLY A 147 -16.88 -10.66 -13.10
C GLY A 147 -17.02 -9.27 -12.47
N TRP A 148 -16.59 -8.18 -13.13
CA TRP A 148 -16.71 -6.81 -12.63
C TRP A 148 -17.69 -6.02 -13.48
N ARG A 149 -18.98 -6.17 -13.23
CA ARG A 149 -20.00 -5.31 -13.86
C ARG A 149 -20.14 -4.02 -13.05
N CYS A 150 -19.70 -2.90 -13.61
CA CYS A 150 -20.22 -1.59 -13.21
C CYS A 150 -21.67 -1.53 -13.77
N ARG A 151 -22.69 -1.56 -12.91
CA ARG A 151 -24.03 -1.14 -13.29
C ARG A 151 -24.14 0.36 -13.00
N ASN A 152 -24.59 1.09 -14.00
CA ASN A 152 -25.14 2.43 -13.83
C ASN A 152 -26.30 2.41 -12.84
#